data_63c555a5b4592b0cb63e1541a0efab2b
#
_entry.id   63c555a5b4592b0cb63e1541a0efab2b
#
_cell.length_a   1.000
_cell.length_b   1.000
_cell.length_c   1.000
_cell.angle_alpha   90.00
_cell.angle_beta   90.00
_cell.angle_gamma   90.00
#
_symmetry.space_group_name_H-M   'P 1'
#
loop_
_entity.id
_entity.type
_entity.pdbx_description
1 polymer ?
#
loop_
_entity_poly.entity_id
_entity_poly.type
_entity_poly.pdbx_seq_one_letter_code
_entity_poly.pdbx_strand_id
1 'polypeptide(L)'
;MSIATLTKGPVGIVLPCAVIGIFLLFQKVSVWKAFYKIIPIALLSCILPLLWYYAAYQQGGEAFLRLVMEENVDRFLGKMSYGSHEQPIIYYVYITLAGWLPWSLLVIMSLFTLKYKRPQGTVKLYWERFKDYITHMDKMRLFSLLSIVIIFVFYCIPKSKRSVYILPIYPFIAYFLAEYMLFLLKQRLRIWRIFSIFIAFIGGFLLVVLTIVKSGIIDKYVMSSTSDISHYVTALSESWDIIFIITAIFIVFLIYDIYKSKRYLTYNNRYLYSVVALFFGIQLMLDASTLPAILNAKSMKPFADKVVSTVPNGEIYSYVESSMMRFFIINFYAQNRVIDFEKEMPKNGYLLVGERDFNYIKEKYGEQYTFEQTLRSDRKGNDVKDYILLFNFQQNTAE
;
A
#
# COMPACT_ATOMS: atom_id res chain seq x y z
N MET A 1 11.38 1.40 -18.71
CA MET A 1 10.00 1.48 -19.22
C MET A 1 9.40 0.11 -19.47
N SER A 2 10.04 -0.83 -20.19
CA SER A 2 9.49 -2.19 -20.46
C SER A 2 9.04 -2.94 -19.20
N ILE A 3 9.88 -3.05 -18.17
CA ILE A 3 9.53 -3.71 -16.89
C ILE A 3 8.35 -3.02 -16.20
N ALA A 4 8.32 -1.68 -16.23
CA ALA A 4 7.19 -0.92 -15.67
C ALA A 4 5.88 -1.22 -16.41
N THR A 5 5.94 -1.44 -17.72
CA THR A 5 4.78 -1.81 -18.54
C THR A 5 4.30 -3.23 -18.25
N LEU A 6 5.21 -4.18 -18.02
CA LEU A 6 4.86 -5.53 -17.59
C LEU A 6 4.16 -5.54 -16.22
N THR A 7 4.54 -4.64 -15.31
CA THR A 7 3.98 -4.61 -13.94
C THR A 7 2.72 -3.75 -13.81
N LYS A 8 2.57 -2.69 -14.61
CA LYS A 8 1.51 -1.67 -14.46
C LYS A 8 0.75 -1.36 -15.75
N GLY A 9 1.02 -2.11 -16.81
CA GLY A 9 0.39 -1.86 -18.12
C GLY A 9 0.97 -0.64 -18.83
N PRO A 10 0.26 -0.09 -19.83
CA PRO A 10 0.74 0.99 -20.73
C PRO A 10 1.22 2.25 -20.01
N VAL A 11 0.74 2.50 -18.80
CA VAL A 11 1.15 3.65 -17.95
C VAL A 11 2.66 3.68 -17.72
N GLY A 12 3.34 2.51 -17.71
CA GLY A 12 4.78 2.39 -17.58
C GLY A 12 5.59 3.04 -18.72
N ILE A 13 4.96 3.31 -19.87
CA ILE A 13 5.55 4.05 -20.99
C ILE A 13 4.97 5.47 -21.06
N VAL A 14 3.65 5.61 -20.92
CA VAL A 14 2.93 6.88 -21.10
C VAL A 14 3.44 7.96 -20.16
N LEU A 15 3.56 7.66 -18.86
CA LEU A 15 3.97 8.66 -17.88
C LEU A 15 5.41 9.14 -18.05
N PRO A 16 6.44 8.28 -18.21
CA PRO A 16 7.79 8.74 -18.46
C PRO A 16 7.90 9.54 -19.76
N CYS A 17 7.20 9.13 -20.84
CA CYS A 17 7.18 9.86 -22.10
C CYS A 17 6.52 11.24 -21.96
N ALA A 18 5.42 11.34 -21.21
CA ALA A 18 4.74 12.61 -20.95
C ALA A 18 5.63 13.56 -20.14
N VAL A 19 6.25 13.08 -19.06
CA VAL A 19 7.14 13.89 -18.21
C VAL A 19 8.34 14.39 -19.01
N ILE A 20 9.05 13.49 -19.72
CA ILE A 20 10.23 13.85 -20.50
C ILE A 20 9.85 14.75 -21.68
N GLY A 21 8.73 14.46 -22.36
CA GLY A 21 8.25 15.25 -23.49
C GLY A 21 7.96 16.69 -23.09
N ILE A 22 7.17 16.90 -22.04
CA ILE A 22 6.84 18.22 -21.52
C ILE A 22 8.09 18.92 -21.00
N PHE A 23 8.99 18.22 -20.30
CA PHE A 23 10.26 18.79 -19.86
C PHE A 23 11.11 19.31 -21.04
N LEU A 24 11.22 18.54 -22.13
CA LEU A 24 11.96 18.96 -23.32
C LEU A 24 11.34 20.21 -23.97
N LEU A 25 10.01 20.33 -23.97
CA LEU A 25 9.34 21.54 -24.47
C LEU A 25 9.69 22.77 -23.62
N PHE A 26 9.73 22.63 -22.29
CA PHE A 26 10.20 23.72 -21.41
C PHE A 26 11.67 24.07 -21.62
N GLN A 27 12.50 23.10 -22.06
CA GLN A 27 13.90 23.35 -22.47
C GLN A 27 13.99 23.95 -23.90
N LYS A 28 12.87 24.45 -24.47
CA LYS A 28 12.80 25.05 -25.82
C LYS A 28 13.18 24.08 -26.95
N VAL A 29 13.15 22.77 -26.72
CA VAL A 29 13.27 21.77 -27.76
C VAL A 29 11.98 21.77 -28.60
N SER A 30 12.08 21.81 -29.92
CA SER A 30 10.89 21.80 -30.80
C SER A 30 10.13 20.48 -30.63
N VAL A 31 8.80 20.53 -30.76
CA VAL A 31 7.91 19.38 -30.63
C VAL A 31 8.39 18.18 -31.45
N TRP A 32 8.74 18.42 -32.74
CA TRP A 32 9.24 17.37 -33.63
C TRP A 32 10.53 16.71 -33.14
N LYS A 33 11.47 17.51 -32.64
CA LYS A 33 12.71 16.97 -32.05
C LYS A 33 12.46 16.17 -30.78
N ALA A 34 11.49 16.59 -29.96
CA ALA A 34 11.09 15.85 -28.77
C ALA A 34 10.46 14.48 -29.16
N PHE A 35 9.53 14.48 -30.13
CA PHE A 35 8.95 13.24 -30.65
C PHE A 35 10.01 12.30 -31.24
N TYR A 36 10.89 12.80 -32.09
CA TYR A 36 11.97 12.01 -32.68
C TYR A 36 12.87 11.34 -31.64
N LYS A 37 13.07 11.97 -30.49
CA LYS A 37 13.87 11.39 -29.40
C LYS A 37 13.10 10.38 -28.57
N ILE A 38 11.81 10.59 -28.32
CA ILE A 38 11.00 9.80 -27.39
C ILE A 38 10.41 8.56 -28.06
N ILE A 39 9.89 8.69 -29.30
CA ILE A 39 9.20 7.61 -30.00
C ILE A 39 10.06 6.34 -30.15
N PRO A 40 11.32 6.40 -30.58
CA PRO A 40 12.15 5.20 -30.74
C PRO A 40 12.35 4.48 -29.40
N ILE A 41 12.52 5.23 -28.30
CA ILE A 41 12.69 4.66 -26.96
C ILE A 41 11.37 4.02 -26.49
N ALA A 42 10.24 4.66 -26.76
CA ALA A 42 8.92 4.13 -26.43
C ALA A 42 8.64 2.82 -27.20
N LEU A 43 8.90 2.81 -28.51
CA LEU A 43 8.73 1.61 -29.34
C LEU A 43 9.63 0.46 -28.90
N LEU A 44 10.91 0.74 -28.64
CA LEU A 44 11.85 -0.25 -28.12
C LEU A 44 11.37 -0.81 -26.76
N SER A 45 10.79 0.05 -25.93
CA SER A 45 10.24 -0.36 -24.63
C SER A 45 8.98 -1.23 -24.73
N CYS A 46 8.29 -1.26 -25.86
CA CYS A 46 7.13 -2.12 -26.09
C CYS A 46 7.51 -3.56 -26.47
N ILE A 47 8.73 -3.82 -26.94
CA ILE A 47 9.11 -5.14 -27.46
C ILE A 47 8.91 -6.24 -26.41
N LEU A 48 9.52 -6.10 -25.24
CA LEU A 48 9.42 -7.13 -24.19
C LEU A 48 7.98 -7.32 -23.66
N PRO A 49 7.20 -6.26 -23.37
CA PRO A 49 5.79 -6.42 -23.03
C PRO A 49 4.98 -7.13 -24.13
N LEU A 50 5.16 -6.77 -25.39
CA LEU A 50 4.42 -7.37 -26.49
C LEU A 50 4.73 -8.87 -26.64
N LEU A 51 5.99 -9.27 -26.50
CA LEU A 51 6.37 -10.69 -26.49
C LEU A 51 5.69 -11.46 -25.36
N TRP A 52 5.64 -10.88 -24.15
CA TRP A 52 4.96 -11.48 -23.02
C TRP A 52 3.44 -11.57 -23.22
N TYR A 53 2.80 -10.49 -23.67
CA TYR A 53 1.36 -10.48 -23.95
C TYR A 53 0.99 -11.47 -25.05
N TYR A 54 1.83 -11.61 -26.07
CA TYR A 54 1.64 -12.60 -27.13
C TYR A 54 1.72 -14.04 -26.59
N ALA A 55 2.73 -14.35 -25.78
CA ALA A 55 2.86 -15.65 -25.15
C ALA A 55 1.68 -15.99 -24.21
N ALA A 56 1.24 -15.02 -23.43
CA ALA A 56 0.08 -15.16 -22.54
C ALA A 56 -1.23 -15.33 -23.33
N TYR A 57 -1.38 -14.66 -24.49
CA TYR A 57 -2.52 -14.83 -25.38
C TYR A 57 -2.56 -16.25 -25.98
N GLN A 58 -1.42 -16.82 -26.35
CA GLN A 58 -1.34 -18.20 -26.84
C GLN A 58 -1.85 -19.23 -25.80
N GLN A 59 -1.70 -18.94 -24.50
CA GLN A 59 -2.18 -19.81 -23.42
C GLN A 59 -3.64 -19.53 -23.03
N GLY A 60 -4.02 -18.24 -22.94
CA GLY A 60 -5.30 -17.81 -22.38
C GLY A 60 -6.35 -17.40 -23.42
N GLY A 61 -5.99 -17.27 -24.70
CA GLY A 61 -6.88 -16.93 -25.81
C GLY A 61 -7.65 -15.63 -25.61
N GLU A 62 -8.88 -15.60 -26.12
CA GLU A 62 -9.79 -14.44 -26.05
C GLU A 62 -10.13 -14.01 -24.60
N ALA A 63 -10.18 -14.96 -23.66
CA ALA A 63 -10.48 -14.64 -22.27
C ALA A 63 -9.37 -13.77 -21.64
N PHE A 64 -8.11 -14.07 -21.95
CA PHE A 64 -6.98 -13.26 -21.52
C PHE A 64 -7.02 -11.86 -22.15
N LEU A 65 -7.33 -11.75 -23.45
CA LEU A 65 -7.40 -10.46 -24.14
C LEU A 65 -8.50 -9.58 -23.56
N ARG A 66 -9.68 -10.12 -23.27
CA ARG A 66 -10.78 -9.39 -22.59
C ARG A 66 -10.34 -8.87 -21.23
N LEU A 67 -9.68 -9.69 -20.43
CA LEU A 67 -9.16 -9.28 -19.11
C LEU A 67 -8.15 -8.13 -19.24
N VAL A 68 -7.23 -8.21 -20.20
CA VAL A 68 -6.25 -7.13 -20.46
C VAL A 68 -6.94 -5.84 -20.86
N MET A 69 -7.96 -5.89 -21.71
CA MET A 69 -8.74 -4.71 -22.13
C MET A 69 -9.50 -4.12 -20.95
N GLU A 70 -10.20 -4.94 -20.17
CA GLU A 70 -10.96 -4.51 -18.99
C GLU A 70 -10.05 -3.83 -17.95
N GLU A 71 -8.91 -4.46 -17.62
CA GLU A 71 -8.01 -3.96 -16.59
C GLU A 71 -7.22 -2.70 -17.00
N ASN A 72 -6.94 -2.50 -18.28
CA ASN A 72 -6.14 -1.36 -18.74
C ASN A 72 -6.98 -0.23 -19.36
N VAL A 73 -8.00 -0.56 -20.14
CA VAL A 73 -8.80 0.42 -20.88
C VAL A 73 -10.09 0.74 -20.15
N ASP A 74 -10.91 -0.26 -19.84
CA ASP A 74 -12.22 -0.05 -19.22
C ASP A 74 -12.10 0.48 -17.79
N ARG A 75 -11.07 0.04 -17.05
CA ARG A 75 -10.73 0.63 -15.74
C ARG A 75 -10.39 2.12 -15.87
N PHE A 76 -9.60 2.51 -16.85
CA PHE A 76 -9.24 3.91 -17.06
C PHE A 76 -10.46 4.75 -17.44
N LEU A 77 -11.34 4.22 -18.31
CA LEU A 77 -12.55 4.86 -18.78
C LEU A 77 -13.71 4.81 -17.74
N GLY A 78 -13.57 4.03 -16.68
CA GLY A 78 -14.62 3.81 -15.68
C GLY A 78 -15.79 2.99 -16.21
N LYS A 79 -15.54 2.04 -17.13
CA LYS A 79 -16.52 1.16 -17.78
C LYS A 79 -16.39 -0.30 -17.34
N MET A 80 -15.75 -0.56 -16.19
CA MET A 80 -15.60 -1.93 -15.68
C MET A 80 -16.95 -2.57 -15.40
N SER A 81 -17.04 -3.88 -15.59
CA SER A 81 -18.21 -4.71 -15.27
C SER A 81 -18.49 -4.78 -13.77
N TYR A 82 -17.51 -4.47 -12.93
CA TYR A 82 -17.62 -4.47 -11.46
C TYR A 82 -17.05 -3.19 -10.85
N GLY A 83 -17.65 -2.74 -9.73
CA GLY A 83 -17.17 -1.55 -9.01
C GLY A 83 -15.77 -1.77 -8.44
N SER A 84 -14.80 -0.97 -8.87
CA SER A 84 -13.41 -1.09 -8.46
C SER A 84 -12.89 0.22 -7.90
N HIS A 85 -12.81 0.33 -6.57
CA HIS A 85 -12.10 1.42 -5.87
C HIS A 85 -12.43 2.84 -6.38
N GLU A 86 -13.69 3.11 -6.68
CA GLU A 86 -14.11 4.45 -7.11
C GLU A 86 -13.92 5.46 -5.99
N GLN A 87 -13.20 6.55 -6.28
CA GLN A 87 -12.86 7.57 -5.32
C GLN A 87 -12.95 8.97 -5.97
N PRO A 88 -13.33 10.00 -5.20
CA PRO A 88 -13.40 11.38 -5.69
C PRO A 88 -12.00 11.92 -6.05
N ILE A 89 -11.95 13.02 -6.82
CA ILE A 89 -10.67 13.64 -7.23
C ILE A 89 -9.83 14.04 -6.02
N ILE A 90 -10.48 14.52 -4.94
CA ILE A 90 -9.82 14.94 -3.69
C ILE A 90 -9.07 13.80 -2.99
N TYR A 91 -9.36 12.53 -3.33
CA TYR A 91 -8.74 11.34 -2.74
C TYR A 91 -7.22 11.46 -2.66
N TYR A 92 -6.57 11.80 -3.77
CA TYR A 92 -5.10 11.86 -3.79
C TYR A 92 -4.52 13.03 -3.00
N VAL A 93 -5.29 14.09 -2.74
CA VAL A 93 -4.81 15.19 -1.89
C VAL A 93 -4.62 14.69 -0.45
N TYR A 94 -5.64 14.09 0.13
CA TYR A 94 -5.51 13.61 1.52
C TYR A 94 -4.61 12.37 1.64
N ILE A 95 -4.57 11.49 0.64
CA ILE A 95 -3.63 10.36 0.63
C ILE A 95 -2.18 10.85 0.56
N THR A 96 -1.89 11.86 -0.26
CA THR A 96 -0.55 12.46 -0.32
C THR A 96 -0.19 13.09 1.03
N LEU A 97 -1.10 13.87 1.64
CA LEU A 97 -0.86 14.48 2.95
C LEU A 97 -0.64 13.43 4.04
N ALA A 98 -1.43 12.36 4.06
CA ALA A 98 -1.30 11.27 5.02
C ALA A 98 -0.03 10.44 4.79
N GLY A 99 0.28 10.10 3.54
CA GLY A 99 1.48 9.33 3.19
C GLY A 99 2.81 10.05 3.43
N TRP A 100 2.76 11.37 3.61
CA TRP A 100 3.91 12.21 3.94
C TRP A 100 4.01 12.56 5.43
N LEU A 101 3.19 11.97 6.29
CA LEU A 101 3.39 12.13 7.73
C LEU A 101 4.78 11.60 8.14
N PRO A 102 5.47 12.31 9.04
CA PRO A 102 5.08 13.54 9.73
C PRO A 102 5.45 14.84 8.98
N TRP A 103 6.06 14.75 7.80
CA TRP A 103 6.59 15.90 7.06
C TRP A 103 5.50 16.84 6.56
N SER A 104 4.33 16.31 6.20
CA SER A 104 3.15 17.13 5.88
C SER A 104 2.74 18.03 7.06
N LEU A 105 2.85 17.54 8.31
CA LEU A 105 2.62 18.37 9.50
C LEU A 105 3.67 19.49 9.62
N LEU A 106 4.94 19.22 9.32
CA LEU A 106 5.97 20.25 9.30
C LEU A 106 5.60 21.39 8.33
N VAL A 107 5.16 21.02 7.11
CA VAL A 107 4.72 22.01 6.11
C VAL A 107 3.52 22.78 6.64
N ILE A 108 2.47 22.11 7.12
CA ILE A 108 1.25 22.74 7.64
C ILE A 108 1.58 23.68 8.82
N MET A 109 2.34 23.23 9.81
CA MET A 109 2.74 24.04 10.96
C MET A 109 3.50 25.30 10.53
N SER A 110 4.37 25.17 9.52
CA SER A 110 5.14 26.30 9.04
C SER A 110 4.29 27.34 8.32
N LEU A 111 3.22 26.92 7.60
CA LEU A 111 2.31 27.85 6.92
C LEU A 111 1.66 28.83 7.90
N PHE A 112 1.30 28.40 9.12
CA PHE A 112 0.72 29.27 10.14
C PHE A 112 1.71 30.26 10.75
N THR A 113 3.01 30.05 10.58
CA THR A 113 4.07 30.85 11.19
C THR A 113 4.81 31.75 10.19
N LEU A 114 4.60 31.54 8.90
CA LEU A 114 5.17 32.36 7.83
C LEU A 114 4.48 33.73 7.81
N LYS A 115 5.28 34.78 7.70
CA LYS A 115 4.75 36.13 7.46
C LYS A 115 4.44 36.29 5.98
N TYR A 116 3.18 36.32 5.64
CA TYR A 116 2.73 36.56 4.27
C TYR A 116 2.72 38.05 3.95
N LYS A 117 3.39 38.45 2.88
CA LYS A 117 3.22 39.80 2.33
C LYS A 117 1.90 39.83 1.56
N ARG A 118 1.12 40.92 1.76
CA ARG A 118 -0.08 41.11 0.96
C ARG A 118 0.29 41.19 -0.54
N PRO A 119 -0.45 40.53 -1.42
CA PRO A 119 -0.19 40.59 -2.85
C PRO A 119 -0.35 42.05 -3.32
N GLN A 120 0.70 42.59 -3.92
CA GLN A 120 0.70 43.93 -4.52
C GLN A 120 0.91 43.79 -6.02
N GLY A 121 -0.15 44.02 -6.79
CA GLY A 121 -0.09 43.94 -8.24
C GLY A 121 -1.30 43.25 -8.89
N THR A 122 -1.37 43.31 -10.20
CA THR A 122 -2.43 42.67 -10.99
C THR A 122 -2.18 41.16 -11.17
N VAL A 123 -3.23 40.40 -11.41
CA VAL A 123 -3.14 38.95 -11.71
C VAL A 123 -2.17 38.69 -12.88
N LYS A 124 -2.16 39.59 -13.88
CA LYS A 124 -1.24 39.51 -15.03
C LYS A 124 0.24 39.56 -14.59
N LEU A 125 0.58 40.49 -13.67
CA LEU A 125 1.95 40.61 -13.16
C LEU A 125 2.40 39.34 -12.41
N TYR A 126 1.49 38.73 -11.62
CA TYR A 126 1.80 37.45 -10.94
C TYR A 126 1.98 36.29 -11.92
N TRP A 127 1.17 36.28 -12.99
CA TRP A 127 1.31 35.27 -14.04
C TRP A 127 2.61 35.42 -14.83
N GLU A 128 3.02 36.63 -15.12
CA GLU A 128 4.32 36.91 -15.79
C GLU A 128 5.49 36.49 -14.89
N ARG A 129 5.46 36.84 -13.60
CA ARG A 129 6.47 36.41 -12.63
C ARG A 129 6.51 34.89 -12.45
N PHE A 130 5.37 34.25 -12.44
CA PHE A 130 5.29 32.79 -12.37
C PHE A 130 5.90 32.14 -13.63
N LYS A 131 5.57 32.62 -14.80
CA LYS A 131 6.19 32.15 -16.06
C LYS A 131 7.70 32.35 -16.05
N ASP A 132 8.16 33.50 -15.64
CA ASP A 132 9.58 33.84 -15.54
C ASP A 132 10.28 32.90 -14.56
N TYR A 133 9.70 32.68 -13.39
CA TYR A 133 10.21 31.75 -12.41
C TYR A 133 10.34 30.31 -12.93
N ILE A 134 9.31 29.80 -13.59
CA ILE A 134 9.32 28.46 -14.19
C ILE A 134 10.36 28.35 -15.31
N THR A 135 10.47 29.38 -16.14
CA THR A 135 11.38 29.39 -17.30
C THR A 135 12.85 29.45 -16.89
N HIS A 136 13.15 30.09 -15.78
CA HIS A 136 14.50 30.23 -15.23
C HIS A 136 14.79 29.23 -14.09
N MET A 137 13.85 28.30 -13.83
CA MET A 137 14.02 27.27 -12.81
C MET A 137 15.17 26.32 -13.17
N ASP A 138 15.93 25.92 -12.17
CA ASP A 138 16.95 24.86 -12.34
C ASP A 138 16.34 23.60 -12.94
N LYS A 139 17.09 22.92 -13.83
CA LYS A 139 16.59 21.76 -14.59
C LYS A 139 16.09 20.63 -13.70
N MET A 140 16.76 20.36 -12.56
CA MET A 140 16.36 19.32 -11.64
C MET A 140 15.05 19.67 -10.92
N ARG A 141 14.93 20.92 -10.47
CA ARG A 141 13.67 21.42 -9.87
C ARG A 141 12.52 21.38 -10.87
N LEU A 142 12.74 21.85 -12.10
CA LEU A 142 11.71 21.83 -13.14
C LEU A 142 11.27 20.40 -13.45
N PHE A 143 12.23 19.47 -13.65
CA PHE A 143 11.93 18.07 -13.90
C PHE A 143 11.14 17.45 -12.75
N SER A 144 11.53 17.70 -11.52
CA SER A 144 10.83 17.21 -10.33
C SER A 144 9.42 17.77 -10.20
N LEU A 145 9.25 19.07 -10.44
CA LEU A 145 7.93 19.72 -10.42
C LEU A 145 7.00 19.16 -11.50
N LEU A 146 7.50 19.03 -12.72
CA LEU A 146 6.71 18.45 -13.83
C LEU A 146 6.36 16.98 -13.55
N SER A 147 7.27 16.21 -12.99
CA SER A 147 6.99 14.82 -12.59
C SER A 147 5.86 14.75 -11.58
N ILE A 148 5.87 15.58 -10.53
CA ILE A 148 4.78 15.64 -9.54
C ILE A 148 3.46 16.01 -10.21
N VAL A 149 3.43 17.11 -10.96
CA VAL A 149 2.19 17.64 -11.54
C VAL A 149 1.60 16.68 -12.55
N ILE A 150 2.41 16.18 -13.49
CA ILE A 150 1.92 15.32 -14.57
C ILE A 150 1.41 13.99 -14.04
N ILE A 151 2.16 13.33 -13.15
CA ILE A 151 1.77 12.05 -12.58
C ILE A 151 0.52 12.22 -11.70
N PHE A 152 0.47 13.26 -10.87
CA PHE A 152 -0.68 13.53 -10.02
C PHE A 152 -1.96 13.79 -10.83
N VAL A 153 -1.88 14.69 -11.83
CA VAL A 153 -3.01 15.02 -12.71
C VAL A 153 -3.47 13.78 -13.49
N PHE A 154 -2.53 13.01 -14.05
CA PHE A 154 -2.86 11.78 -14.77
C PHE A 154 -3.70 10.82 -13.93
N TYR A 155 -3.29 10.55 -12.69
CA TYR A 155 -4.04 9.63 -11.82
C TYR A 155 -5.32 10.22 -11.22
N CYS A 156 -5.49 11.55 -11.25
CA CYS A 156 -6.77 12.16 -10.89
C CYS A 156 -7.89 11.90 -11.91
N ILE A 157 -7.56 11.62 -13.19
CA ILE A 157 -8.53 11.44 -14.29
C ILE A 157 -9.38 10.17 -14.10
N PRO A 158 -8.81 8.96 -13.88
CA PRO A 158 -9.60 7.73 -13.76
C PRO A 158 -10.52 7.75 -12.53
N LYS A 159 -11.69 7.12 -12.63
CA LYS A 159 -12.60 6.93 -11.49
C LYS A 159 -12.00 5.98 -10.43
N SER A 160 -11.40 4.88 -10.88
CA SER A 160 -10.74 3.91 -10.01
C SER A 160 -9.39 4.44 -9.51
N LYS A 161 -9.26 4.63 -8.19
CA LYS A 161 -8.07 5.22 -7.55
C LYS A 161 -7.56 4.34 -6.41
N ARG A 162 -6.25 4.09 -6.40
CA ARG A 162 -5.57 3.40 -5.30
C ARG A 162 -4.43 4.26 -4.79
N SER A 163 -4.20 4.25 -3.48
CA SER A 163 -3.12 5.04 -2.84
C SER A 163 -1.74 4.77 -3.43
N VAL A 164 -1.47 3.54 -3.83
CA VAL A 164 -0.18 3.12 -4.40
C VAL A 164 0.13 3.73 -5.77
N TYR A 165 -0.86 4.28 -6.48
CA TYR A 165 -0.62 4.83 -7.82
C TYR A 165 0.19 6.12 -7.81
N ILE A 166 0.16 6.88 -6.71
CA ILE A 166 0.94 8.13 -6.58
C ILE A 166 2.34 7.91 -5.97
N LEU A 167 2.74 6.67 -5.63
CA LEU A 167 4.10 6.40 -5.13
C LEU A 167 5.21 6.99 -6.03
N PRO A 168 5.10 7.00 -7.37
CA PRO A 168 6.14 7.56 -8.22
C PRO A 168 6.42 9.05 -8.01
N ILE A 169 5.50 9.84 -7.40
CA ILE A 169 5.77 11.26 -7.11
C ILE A 169 6.62 11.46 -5.85
N TYR A 170 6.73 10.47 -4.98
CA TYR A 170 7.37 10.60 -3.67
C TYR A 170 8.85 11.01 -3.72
N PRO A 171 9.71 10.46 -4.61
CA PRO A 171 11.09 10.90 -4.72
C PRO A 171 11.22 12.40 -5.05
N PHE A 172 10.32 12.90 -5.91
CA PHE A 172 10.31 14.31 -6.34
C PHE A 172 9.79 15.24 -5.24
N ILE A 173 8.79 14.82 -4.47
CA ILE A 173 8.34 15.55 -3.28
C ILE A 173 9.45 15.55 -2.22
N ALA A 174 10.15 14.44 -2.01
CA ALA A 174 11.27 14.36 -1.06
C ALA A 174 12.38 15.36 -1.38
N TYR A 175 12.66 15.59 -2.66
CA TYR A 175 13.62 16.61 -3.10
C TYR A 175 13.20 18.03 -2.62
N PHE A 176 11.97 18.45 -2.88
CA PHE A 176 11.47 19.75 -2.43
C PHE A 176 11.36 19.84 -0.90
N LEU A 177 11.00 18.74 -0.27
CA LEU A 177 10.93 18.65 1.19
C LEU A 177 12.31 18.84 1.84
N ALA A 178 13.35 18.22 1.28
CA ALA A 178 14.72 18.37 1.75
C ALA A 178 15.19 19.84 1.65
N GLU A 179 14.92 20.49 0.51
CA GLU A 179 15.21 21.93 0.36
C GLU A 179 14.44 22.79 1.38
N TYR A 180 13.17 22.44 1.61
CA TYR A 180 12.33 23.15 2.57
C TYR A 180 12.80 22.97 4.01
N MET A 181 13.20 21.76 4.40
CA MET A 181 13.80 21.49 5.71
C MET A 181 15.08 22.30 5.93
N LEU A 182 15.95 22.37 4.94
CA LEU A 182 17.17 23.17 4.99
C LEU A 182 16.84 24.67 5.11
N PHE A 183 15.82 25.15 4.39
CA PHE A 183 15.34 26.52 4.54
C PHE A 183 14.84 26.80 5.94
N LEU A 184 13.98 25.95 6.51
CA LEU A 184 13.45 26.11 7.88
C LEU A 184 14.58 26.09 8.91
N LEU A 185 15.53 25.18 8.77
CA LEU A 185 16.64 25.07 9.68
C LEU A 185 17.55 26.31 9.68
N LYS A 186 17.77 26.91 8.50
CA LYS A 186 18.59 28.13 8.33
C LYS A 186 17.85 29.40 8.70
N GLN A 187 16.59 29.52 8.32
CA GLN A 187 15.84 30.79 8.37
C GLN A 187 14.75 30.81 9.45
N ARG A 188 14.30 29.65 9.91
CA ARG A 188 13.14 29.50 10.81
C ARG A 188 13.38 28.42 11.87
N LEU A 189 14.52 28.45 12.51
CA LEU A 189 14.96 27.46 13.50
C LEU A 189 13.92 27.20 14.61
N ARG A 190 13.09 28.21 14.98
CA ARG A 190 12.01 28.03 15.97
C ARG A 190 10.99 27.00 15.54
N ILE A 191 10.58 27.01 14.27
CA ILE A 191 9.62 26.04 13.71
C ILE A 191 10.22 24.65 13.77
N TRP A 192 11.46 24.52 13.30
CA TRP A 192 12.20 23.26 13.34
C TRP A 192 12.30 22.69 14.76
N ARG A 193 12.54 23.51 15.77
CA ARG A 193 12.59 23.09 17.17
C ARG A 193 11.24 22.57 17.67
N ILE A 194 10.16 23.28 17.41
CA ILE A 194 8.81 22.86 17.82
C ILE A 194 8.49 21.51 17.19
N PHE A 195 8.73 21.38 15.90
CA PHE A 195 8.51 20.13 15.17
C PHE A 195 9.36 18.97 15.70
N SER A 196 10.65 19.19 15.96
CA SER A 196 11.54 18.13 16.45
C SER A 196 11.17 17.66 17.85
N ILE A 197 10.72 18.55 18.74
CA ILE A 197 10.21 18.17 20.06
C ILE A 197 8.91 17.36 19.93
N PHE A 198 8.04 17.76 19.01
CA PHE A 198 6.80 17.05 18.72
C PHE A 198 7.07 15.61 18.22
N ILE A 199 8.00 15.44 17.28
CA ILE A 199 8.39 14.10 16.78
C ILE A 199 9.07 13.27 17.89
N ALA A 200 9.93 13.89 18.70
CA ALA A 200 10.54 13.21 19.85
C ALA A 200 9.50 12.74 20.87
N PHE A 201 8.48 13.56 21.12
CA PHE A 201 7.35 13.19 22.00
C PHE A 201 6.55 12.00 21.42
N ILE A 202 6.19 12.07 20.12
CA ILE A 202 5.48 10.97 19.46
C ILE A 202 6.31 9.67 19.50
N GLY A 203 7.60 9.75 19.18
CA GLY A 203 8.49 8.60 19.20
C GLY A 203 8.62 7.98 20.59
N GLY A 204 8.79 8.83 21.62
CA GLY A 204 8.84 8.39 23.02
C GLY A 204 7.52 7.79 23.50
N PHE A 205 6.39 8.42 23.19
CA PHE A 205 5.06 7.93 23.51
C PHE A 205 4.79 6.57 22.84
N LEU A 206 5.08 6.44 21.56
CA LEU A 206 4.89 5.20 20.82
C LEU A 206 5.77 4.07 21.39
N LEU A 207 7.03 4.39 21.71
CA LEU A 207 7.95 3.44 22.34
C LEU A 207 7.41 2.94 23.69
N VAL A 208 6.91 3.84 24.54
CA VAL A 208 6.31 3.47 25.83
C VAL A 208 5.07 2.59 25.61
N VAL A 209 4.17 2.98 24.72
CA VAL A 209 2.95 2.19 24.42
C VAL A 209 3.33 0.79 23.93
N LEU A 210 4.23 0.66 22.98
CA LEU A 210 4.65 -0.62 22.45
C LEU A 210 5.36 -1.48 23.51
N THR A 211 6.16 -0.86 24.37
CA THR A 211 6.82 -1.59 25.48
C THR A 211 5.78 -2.11 26.48
N ILE A 212 4.75 -1.32 26.82
CA ILE A 212 3.66 -1.75 27.68
C ILE A 212 2.85 -2.90 27.05
N VAL A 213 2.55 -2.82 25.75
CA VAL A 213 1.86 -3.90 25.03
C VAL A 213 2.72 -5.17 25.04
N LYS A 214 3.99 -5.07 24.66
CA LYS A 214 4.92 -6.22 24.63
C LYS A 214 5.22 -6.81 26.02
N SER A 215 5.07 -6.04 27.10
CA SER A 215 5.22 -6.57 28.46
C SER A 215 4.09 -7.48 28.94
N GLY A 216 2.99 -7.59 28.17
CA GLY A 216 1.83 -8.42 28.53
C GLY A 216 0.95 -7.83 29.65
N ILE A 217 1.26 -6.62 30.14
CA ILE A 217 0.45 -5.97 31.19
C ILE A 217 -0.99 -5.75 30.73
N ILE A 218 -1.18 -5.46 29.45
CA ILE A 218 -2.50 -5.18 28.85
C ILE A 218 -3.29 -6.47 28.62
N ASP A 219 -2.66 -7.62 28.47
CA ASP A 219 -3.33 -8.89 28.13
C ASP A 219 -4.45 -9.22 29.11
N LYS A 220 -4.22 -9.00 30.43
CA LYS A 220 -5.22 -9.23 31.49
C LYS A 220 -6.52 -8.42 31.30
N TYR A 221 -6.43 -7.25 30.69
CA TYR A 221 -7.58 -6.34 30.47
C TYR A 221 -8.28 -6.59 29.12
N VAL A 222 -7.58 -7.15 28.15
CA VAL A 222 -8.07 -7.34 26.78
C VAL A 222 -8.57 -8.78 26.55
N MET A 223 -8.08 -9.77 27.28
CA MET A 223 -8.50 -11.17 27.16
C MET A 223 -9.99 -11.41 27.47
N SER A 224 -10.66 -10.51 28.18
CA SER A 224 -12.12 -10.58 28.39
C SER A 224 -12.95 -10.19 27.18
N SER A 225 -12.33 -9.66 26.15
CA SER A 225 -12.98 -9.24 24.91
C SER A 225 -12.79 -10.31 23.83
N THR A 226 -13.89 -10.82 23.27
CA THR A 226 -13.91 -11.74 22.11
C THR A 226 -13.60 -11.05 20.79
N SER A 227 -12.92 -9.90 20.81
CA SER A 227 -12.63 -9.09 19.64
C SER A 227 -11.31 -9.49 18.97
N ASP A 228 -11.18 -9.24 17.66
CA ASP A 228 -9.93 -9.41 16.89
C ASP A 228 -8.75 -8.64 17.53
N ILE A 229 -9.03 -7.59 18.33
CA ILE A 229 -8.03 -6.78 19.01
C ILE A 229 -7.27 -7.60 20.05
N SER A 230 -7.95 -8.45 20.81
CA SER A 230 -7.30 -9.30 21.83
C SER A 230 -6.23 -10.18 21.21
N HIS A 231 -6.52 -10.76 20.06
CA HIS A 231 -5.61 -11.63 19.33
C HIS A 231 -4.33 -10.90 18.85
N TYR A 232 -4.47 -9.65 18.39
CA TYR A 232 -3.31 -8.85 17.99
C TYR A 232 -2.47 -8.40 19.18
N VAL A 233 -3.09 -8.07 20.32
CA VAL A 233 -2.39 -7.69 21.54
C VAL A 233 -1.58 -8.86 22.08
N THR A 234 -2.15 -10.06 22.15
CA THR A 234 -1.45 -11.27 22.55
C THR A 234 -0.27 -11.60 21.62
N ALA A 235 -0.48 -11.50 20.29
CA ALA A 235 0.60 -11.72 19.34
C ALA A 235 1.75 -10.72 19.48
N LEU A 236 1.45 -9.49 19.88
CA LEU A 236 2.48 -8.48 20.15
C LEU A 236 3.20 -8.75 21.45
N SER A 237 2.51 -9.17 22.52
CA SER A 237 3.13 -9.47 23.81
C SER A 237 4.07 -10.67 23.75
N GLU A 238 3.78 -11.66 22.92
CA GLU A 238 4.64 -12.82 22.68
C GLU A 238 5.81 -12.54 21.70
N SER A 239 5.83 -11.39 21.03
CA SER A 239 6.75 -11.08 19.93
C SER A 239 7.96 -10.24 20.34
N TRP A 240 8.61 -10.53 21.47
CA TRP A 240 9.88 -9.89 21.79
C TRP A 240 10.97 -10.31 20.80
N ASP A 241 11.66 -9.34 20.22
CA ASP A 241 12.73 -9.56 19.27
C ASP A 241 13.89 -8.57 19.47
N ILE A 242 15.07 -8.94 18.99
CA ILE A 242 16.28 -8.12 19.13
C ILE A 242 16.19 -6.80 18.35
N ILE A 243 15.40 -6.76 17.28
CA ILE A 243 15.22 -5.56 16.46
C ILE A 243 14.47 -4.50 17.26
N PHE A 244 13.44 -4.90 18.03
CA PHE A 244 12.73 -3.98 18.94
C PHE A 244 13.69 -3.36 19.95
N ILE A 245 14.53 -4.17 20.59
CA ILE A 245 15.48 -3.69 21.61
C ILE A 245 16.49 -2.71 21.00
N ILE A 246 17.11 -3.06 19.87
CA ILE A 246 18.09 -2.20 19.19
C ILE A 246 17.44 -0.88 18.76
N THR A 247 16.27 -0.94 18.16
CA THR A 247 15.57 0.27 17.68
C THR A 247 15.07 1.12 18.86
N ALA A 248 14.65 0.51 19.97
CA ALA A 248 14.28 1.22 21.20
C ALA A 248 15.47 2.01 21.77
N ILE A 249 16.63 1.38 21.91
CA ILE A 249 17.86 2.05 22.36
C ILE A 249 18.23 3.19 21.40
N PHE A 250 18.16 2.95 20.11
CA PHE A 250 18.43 3.96 19.08
C PHE A 250 17.49 5.16 19.16
N ILE A 251 16.19 4.93 19.33
CA ILE A 251 15.16 5.98 19.50
C ILE A 251 15.46 6.79 20.77
N VAL A 252 15.74 6.16 21.89
CA VAL A 252 16.06 6.85 23.16
C VAL A 252 17.31 7.73 22.99
N PHE A 253 18.35 7.19 22.37
CA PHE A 253 19.58 7.94 22.05
C PHE A 253 19.28 9.17 21.21
N LEU A 254 18.47 9.04 20.15
CA LEU A 254 18.13 10.16 19.25
C LEU A 254 17.23 11.20 19.93
N ILE A 255 16.30 10.78 20.77
CA ILE A 255 15.49 11.70 21.60
C ILE A 255 16.40 12.53 22.51
N TYR A 256 17.38 11.89 23.15
CA TYR A 256 18.38 12.59 23.97
C TYR A 256 19.23 13.56 23.14
N ASP A 257 19.70 13.13 21.94
CA ASP A 257 20.49 13.99 21.06
C ASP A 257 19.70 15.20 20.55
N ILE A 258 18.41 15.01 20.21
CA ILE A 258 17.49 16.11 19.84
C ILE A 258 17.32 17.08 21.03
N TYR A 259 17.10 16.55 22.25
CA TYR A 259 16.94 17.38 23.44
C TYR A 259 18.20 18.19 23.72
N LYS A 260 19.39 17.63 23.55
CA LYS A 260 20.67 18.33 23.66
C LYS A 260 20.85 19.36 22.55
N SER A 261 20.54 18.97 21.31
CA SER A 261 20.72 19.82 20.11
C SER A 261 19.80 21.02 20.04
N LYS A 262 18.61 20.98 20.68
CA LYS A 262 17.69 22.14 20.73
C LYS A 262 18.30 23.37 21.40
N ARG A 263 19.36 23.22 22.18
CA ARG A 263 20.08 24.33 22.85
C ARG A 263 20.93 25.15 21.87
N TYR A 264 21.31 24.58 20.70
CA TYR A 264 22.08 25.33 19.71
C TYR A 264 21.23 26.46 19.11
N LEU A 265 21.80 27.66 19.15
CA LEU A 265 21.14 28.87 18.62
C LEU A 265 21.34 29.05 17.11
N THR A 266 22.26 28.28 16.53
CA THR A 266 22.69 28.38 15.13
C THR A 266 22.37 27.10 14.37
N TYR A 267 22.44 27.20 13.04
CA TYR A 267 22.32 26.09 12.11
C TYR A 267 23.28 24.94 12.44
N ASN A 268 22.76 23.73 12.55
CA ASN A 268 23.54 22.52 12.77
C ASN A 268 22.95 21.32 11.99
N ASN A 269 23.72 20.77 11.08
CA ASN A 269 23.34 19.59 10.28
C ASN A 269 23.03 18.38 11.16
N ARG A 270 23.76 18.20 12.27
CA ARG A 270 23.51 17.10 13.21
C ARG A 270 22.06 17.11 13.69
N TYR A 271 21.51 18.30 14.00
CA TYR A 271 20.13 18.44 14.45
C TYR A 271 19.12 17.98 13.39
N LEU A 272 19.38 18.28 12.11
CA LEU A 272 18.56 17.75 11.00
C LEU A 272 18.63 16.23 10.94
N TYR A 273 19.84 15.69 10.94
CA TYR A 273 20.03 14.24 10.81
C TYR A 273 19.44 13.47 11.98
N SER A 274 19.53 13.98 13.22
CA SER A 274 18.92 13.33 14.39
C SER A 274 17.41 13.24 14.28
N VAL A 275 16.72 14.27 13.75
CA VAL A 275 15.27 14.25 13.55
C VAL A 275 14.87 13.28 12.45
N VAL A 276 15.57 13.27 11.33
CA VAL A 276 15.33 12.32 10.21
C VAL A 276 15.62 10.89 10.65
N ALA A 277 16.73 10.67 11.36
CA ALA A 277 17.12 9.36 11.88
C ALA A 277 16.10 8.85 12.94
N LEU A 278 15.57 9.74 13.79
CA LEU A 278 14.52 9.37 14.75
C LEU A 278 13.27 8.86 14.04
N PHE A 279 12.82 9.56 13.01
CA PHE A 279 11.68 9.10 12.22
C PHE A 279 11.96 7.75 11.54
N PHE A 280 13.16 7.59 10.97
CA PHE A 280 13.58 6.30 10.38
C PHE A 280 13.63 5.19 11.44
N GLY A 281 14.13 5.47 12.64
CA GLY A 281 14.15 4.51 13.76
C GLY A 281 12.75 4.08 14.20
N ILE A 282 11.80 5.03 14.24
CA ILE A 282 10.37 4.74 14.53
C ILE A 282 9.79 3.83 13.44
N GLN A 283 10.00 4.15 12.17
CA GLN A 283 9.54 3.32 11.07
C GLN A 283 10.14 1.92 11.10
N LEU A 284 11.45 1.83 11.34
CA LEU A 284 12.12 0.54 11.43
C LEU A 284 11.57 -0.33 12.58
N MET A 285 11.29 0.27 13.75
CA MET A 285 10.66 -0.41 14.88
C MET A 285 9.25 -0.92 14.52
N LEU A 286 8.47 -0.11 13.81
CA LEU A 286 7.12 -0.49 13.39
C LEU A 286 7.17 -1.58 12.30
N ASP A 287 7.96 -1.38 11.25
CA ASP A 287 7.91 -2.23 10.06
C ASP A 287 8.66 -3.56 10.26
N ALA A 288 9.77 -3.55 11.00
CA ALA A 288 10.61 -4.74 11.14
C ALA A 288 10.32 -5.57 12.41
N SER A 289 9.65 -5.00 13.42
CA SER A 289 9.32 -5.71 14.67
C SER A 289 7.80 -5.81 14.89
N THR A 290 7.09 -4.68 14.87
CA THR A 290 5.68 -4.65 15.26
C THR A 290 4.75 -5.19 14.17
N LEU A 291 4.92 -4.74 12.93
CA LEU A 291 4.08 -5.13 11.80
C LEU A 291 4.14 -6.62 11.46
N PRO A 292 5.31 -7.29 11.48
CA PRO A 292 5.37 -8.74 11.27
C PRO A 292 4.57 -9.55 12.27
N ALA A 293 4.59 -9.18 13.55
CA ALA A 293 3.79 -9.86 14.58
C ALA A 293 2.29 -9.74 14.29
N ILE A 294 1.81 -8.53 13.95
CA ILE A 294 0.42 -8.29 13.58
C ILE A 294 0.04 -9.04 12.29
N LEU A 295 0.90 -9.02 11.27
CA LEU A 295 0.62 -9.69 9.99
C LEU A 295 0.61 -11.22 10.15
N ASN A 296 1.52 -11.78 10.95
CA ASN A 296 1.53 -13.21 11.26
C ASN A 296 0.27 -13.61 12.03
N ALA A 297 -0.10 -12.84 13.04
CA ALA A 297 -1.35 -13.02 13.76
C ALA A 297 -2.57 -12.88 12.80
N LYS A 298 -2.52 -12.07 11.80
CA LYS A 298 -3.53 -11.90 10.74
C LYS A 298 -3.46 -12.97 9.64
N SER A 299 -2.46 -13.78 9.56
CA SER A 299 -2.28 -14.79 8.51
C SER A 299 -3.20 -16.01 8.73
N MET A 300 -3.86 -16.50 7.70
CA MET A 300 -4.62 -17.77 7.72
C MET A 300 -3.71 -19.01 7.59
N LYS A 301 -2.38 -18.82 7.59
CA LYS A 301 -1.43 -19.93 7.46
C LYS A 301 -1.63 -21.02 8.53
N PRO A 302 -1.79 -20.70 9.85
CA PRO A 302 -1.98 -21.74 10.86
C PRO A 302 -3.22 -22.61 10.60
N PHE A 303 -4.30 -22.01 10.09
CA PHE A 303 -5.49 -22.76 9.72
C PHE A 303 -5.26 -23.57 8.45
N ALA A 304 -4.59 -23.01 7.43
CA ALA A 304 -4.23 -23.73 6.22
C ALA A 304 -3.34 -24.95 6.53
N ASP A 305 -2.37 -24.81 7.42
CA ASP A 305 -1.51 -25.92 7.86
C ASP A 305 -2.33 -27.04 8.54
N LYS A 306 -3.34 -26.69 9.36
CA LYS A 306 -4.28 -27.65 9.95
C LYS A 306 -5.11 -28.34 8.87
N VAL A 307 -5.61 -27.62 7.88
CA VAL A 307 -6.36 -28.18 6.74
C VAL A 307 -5.49 -29.17 5.96
N VAL A 308 -4.25 -28.79 5.63
CA VAL A 308 -3.31 -29.64 4.90
C VAL A 308 -2.92 -30.88 5.70
N SER A 309 -2.75 -30.76 7.01
CA SER A 309 -2.45 -31.93 7.87
C SER A 309 -3.64 -32.87 8.01
N THR A 310 -4.87 -32.36 7.97
CA THR A 310 -6.10 -33.17 8.01
C THR A 310 -6.36 -33.86 6.66
N VAL A 311 -5.99 -33.19 5.55
CA VAL A 311 -6.14 -33.71 4.19
C VAL A 311 -4.77 -33.75 3.51
N PRO A 312 -3.90 -34.70 3.89
CA PRO A 312 -2.53 -34.75 3.39
C PRO A 312 -2.46 -35.05 1.90
N ASN A 313 -3.40 -35.81 1.36
CA ASN A 313 -3.46 -36.23 -0.03
C ASN A 313 -4.87 -36.03 -0.60
N GLY A 314 -4.95 -35.89 -1.93
CA GLY A 314 -6.20 -35.71 -2.64
C GLY A 314 -6.67 -34.27 -2.74
N GLU A 315 -7.84 -34.10 -3.32
CA GLU A 315 -8.45 -32.80 -3.60
C GLU A 315 -9.24 -32.32 -2.38
N ILE A 316 -9.32 -30.99 -2.24
CA ILE A 316 -10.14 -30.31 -1.25
C ILE A 316 -11.23 -29.57 -2.04
N TYR A 317 -12.48 -29.86 -1.78
CA TYR A 317 -13.59 -29.21 -2.45
C TYR A 317 -13.91 -27.89 -1.76
N SER A 318 -14.35 -26.88 -2.49
CA SER A 318 -14.73 -25.59 -1.93
C SER A 318 -16.01 -25.08 -2.54
N TYR A 319 -16.78 -24.37 -1.73
CA TYR A 319 -17.92 -23.61 -2.19
C TYR A 319 -17.83 -22.17 -1.70
N VAL A 320 -18.11 -21.22 -2.58
CA VAL A 320 -18.25 -19.80 -2.28
C VAL A 320 -19.37 -19.25 -3.17
N GLU A 321 -20.37 -18.61 -2.58
CA GLU A 321 -21.51 -18.03 -3.32
C GLU A 321 -21.02 -16.99 -4.36
N SER A 322 -20.00 -16.20 -4.00
CA SER A 322 -19.41 -15.22 -4.90
C SER A 322 -18.34 -15.85 -5.78
N SER A 323 -18.52 -15.84 -7.10
CA SER A 323 -17.54 -16.34 -8.08
C SER A 323 -16.17 -15.64 -8.01
N MET A 324 -16.09 -14.48 -7.38
CA MET A 324 -14.87 -13.67 -7.21
C MET A 324 -14.06 -14.05 -5.97
N MET A 325 -14.63 -14.76 -5.01
CA MET A 325 -13.97 -15.13 -3.76
C MET A 325 -13.66 -16.61 -3.74
N ARG A 326 -12.39 -16.93 -3.56
CA ARG A 326 -11.92 -18.29 -3.38
C ARG A 326 -10.99 -18.35 -2.17
N PHE A 327 -10.76 -19.53 -1.63
CA PHE A 327 -9.84 -19.74 -0.51
C PHE A 327 -8.37 -19.66 -0.97
N PHE A 328 -7.95 -18.52 -1.54
CA PHE A 328 -6.64 -18.34 -2.17
C PHE A 328 -5.47 -18.67 -1.25
N ILE A 329 -5.55 -18.24 0.02
CA ILE A 329 -4.48 -18.48 1.00
C ILE A 329 -4.38 -19.98 1.29
N ILE A 330 -5.51 -20.64 1.55
CA ILE A 330 -5.53 -22.07 1.84
C ILE A 330 -5.11 -22.85 0.61
N ASN A 331 -5.60 -22.48 -0.57
CA ASN A 331 -5.23 -23.13 -1.83
C ASN A 331 -3.73 -23.02 -2.13
N PHE A 332 -3.12 -21.86 -1.81
CA PHE A 332 -1.68 -21.69 -1.95
C PHE A 332 -0.89 -22.69 -1.09
N TYR A 333 -1.22 -22.83 0.19
CA TYR A 333 -0.56 -23.78 1.09
C TYR A 333 -0.94 -25.24 0.78
N ALA A 334 -2.13 -25.48 0.23
CA ALA A 334 -2.57 -26.76 -0.26
C ALA A 334 -2.04 -27.12 -1.67
N GLN A 335 -1.10 -26.34 -2.23
CA GLN A 335 -0.48 -26.60 -3.54
C GLN A 335 -1.49 -26.71 -4.70
N ASN A 336 -2.48 -25.80 -4.71
CA ASN A 336 -3.55 -25.73 -5.73
C ASN A 336 -4.47 -26.95 -5.80
N ARG A 337 -4.70 -27.65 -4.66
CA ARG A 337 -5.61 -28.79 -4.56
C ARG A 337 -7.07 -28.41 -4.28
N VAL A 338 -7.36 -27.11 -4.12
CA VAL A 338 -8.73 -26.65 -3.85
C VAL A 338 -9.48 -26.48 -5.15
N ILE A 339 -10.55 -27.25 -5.33
CA ILE A 339 -11.40 -27.29 -6.52
C ILE A 339 -12.86 -26.96 -6.18
N ASP A 340 -13.66 -26.68 -7.19
CA ASP A 340 -15.05 -26.26 -7.01
C ASP A 340 -15.94 -27.47 -6.76
N PHE A 341 -16.69 -27.47 -5.63
CA PHE A 341 -17.59 -28.56 -5.23
C PHE A 341 -18.73 -28.78 -6.24
N GLU A 342 -19.38 -27.69 -6.68
CA GLU A 342 -20.55 -27.81 -7.56
C GLU A 342 -20.20 -28.24 -8.98
N LYS A 343 -18.98 -28.07 -9.42
CA LYS A 343 -18.53 -28.53 -10.74
C LYS A 343 -18.23 -30.00 -10.76
N GLU A 344 -17.67 -30.53 -9.69
CA GLU A 344 -17.20 -31.91 -9.63
C GLU A 344 -18.23 -32.88 -9.01
N MET A 345 -19.09 -32.37 -8.11
CA MET A 345 -20.12 -33.14 -7.38
C MET A 345 -19.61 -34.51 -6.89
N PRO A 346 -18.50 -34.53 -6.10
CA PRO A 346 -17.82 -35.78 -5.71
C PRO A 346 -18.65 -36.60 -4.72
N LYS A 347 -18.44 -37.90 -4.68
CA LYS A 347 -19.16 -38.82 -3.77
C LYS A 347 -18.73 -38.68 -2.32
N ASN A 348 -17.49 -38.36 -2.04
CA ASN A 348 -16.94 -38.16 -0.72
C ASN A 348 -15.73 -37.22 -0.77
N GLY A 349 -15.31 -36.69 0.35
CA GLY A 349 -14.14 -35.84 0.47
C GLY A 349 -14.25 -34.79 1.57
N TYR A 350 -13.50 -33.70 1.41
CA TYR A 350 -13.48 -32.61 2.35
C TYR A 350 -13.95 -31.33 1.67
N LEU A 351 -14.94 -30.64 2.29
CA LEU A 351 -15.51 -29.39 1.82
C LEU A 351 -15.03 -28.23 2.67
N LEU A 352 -14.41 -27.25 2.04
CA LEU A 352 -14.01 -25.98 2.61
C LEU A 352 -15.06 -24.92 2.27
N VAL A 353 -15.68 -24.29 3.28
CA VAL A 353 -16.82 -23.37 3.09
C VAL A 353 -16.82 -22.29 4.16
N GLY A 354 -17.37 -21.11 3.86
CA GLY A 354 -17.69 -20.08 4.83
C GLY A 354 -18.89 -20.48 5.71
N GLU A 355 -18.92 -20.05 6.96
CA GLU A 355 -20.00 -20.41 7.89
C GLU A 355 -21.38 -19.98 7.37
N ARG A 356 -21.48 -18.85 6.66
CA ARG A 356 -22.73 -18.38 6.02
C ARG A 356 -23.09 -19.23 4.80
N ASP A 357 -22.12 -19.50 3.96
CA ASP A 357 -22.33 -20.24 2.72
C ASP A 357 -22.66 -21.71 3.01
N PHE A 358 -22.27 -22.23 4.17
CA PHE A 358 -22.62 -23.61 4.59
C PHE A 358 -24.11 -23.79 4.77
N ASN A 359 -24.85 -22.78 5.23
CA ASN A 359 -26.29 -22.90 5.37
C ASN A 359 -26.96 -23.13 4.01
N TYR A 360 -26.49 -22.45 2.96
CA TYR A 360 -26.95 -22.68 1.58
C TYR A 360 -26.64 -24.10 1.09
N ILE A 361 -25.41 -24.57 1.30
CA ILE A 361 -24.98 -25.93 0.94
C ILE A 361 -25.84 -26.98 1.66
N LYS A 362 -26.09 -26.79 2.95
CA LYS A 362 -26.89 -27.70 3.75
C LYS A 362 -28.37 -27.72 3.28
N GLU A 363 -28.93 -26.58 2.93
CA GLU A 363 -30.29 -26.48 2.40
C GLU A 363 -30.41 -27.15 1.03
N LYS A 364 -29.44 -26.92 0.14
CA LYS A 364 -29.47 -27.41 -1.24
C LYS A 364 -29.09 -28.88 -1.39
N TYR A 365 -28.14 -29.35 -0.60
CA TYR A 365 -27.53 -30.67 -0.75
C TYR A 365 -27.61 -31.57 0.48
N GLY A 366 -28.27 -31.11 1.58
CA GLY A 366 -28.35 -31.86 2.83
C GLY A 366 -29.11 -33.19 2.73
N GLU A 367 -30.01 -33.36 1.73
CA GLU A 367 -30.68 -34.65 1.44
C GLU A 367 -29.73 -35.62 0.69
N GLN A 368 -28.81 -35.08 -0.10
CA GLN A 368 -27.92 -35.87 -0.95
C GLN A 368 -26.61 -36.21 -0.26
N TYR A 369 -26.17 -35.40 0.69
CA TYR A 369 -24.88 -35.53 1.38
C TYR A 369 -25.02 -35.39 2.88
N THR A 370 -24.23 -36.19 3.60
CA THR A 370 -23.98 -36.01 5.03
C THR A 370 -22.71 -35.20 5.22
N PHE A 371 -22.72 -34.18 6.10
CA PHE A 371 -21.61 -33.29 6.39
C PHE A 371 -21.24 -33.38 7.87
N GLU A 372 -19.98 -33.71 8.16
CA GLU A 372 -19.43 -33.74 9.50
C GLU A 372 -18.32 -32.69 9.65
N GLN A 373 -18.51 -31.73 10.58
CA GLN A 373 -17.53 -30.66 10.78
C GLN A 373 -16.26 -31.20 11.41
N THR A 374 -15.13 -31.03 10.71
CA THR A 374 -13.78 -31.49 11.15
C THR A 374 -12.98 -30.35 11.75
N LEU A 375 -12.97 -29.18 11.11
CA LEU A 375 -12.22 -28.01 11.57
C LEU A 375 -13.06 -26.73 11.46
N ARG A 376 -12.74 -25.75 12.32
CA ARG A 376 -13.22 -24.37 12.24
C ARG A 376 -12.04 -23.43 12.44
N SER A 377 -11.98 -22.35 11.67
CA SER A 377 -10.98 -21.32 11.84
C SER A 377 -11.21 -20.54 13.14
N ASP A 378 -10.13 -20.13 13.81
CA ASP A 378 -10.20 -19.37 15.05
C ASP A 378 -10.69 -17.93 14.81
N ARG A 379 -10.70 -17.49 13.55
CA ARG A 379 -11.08 -16.14 13.10
C ARG A 379 -11.58 -16.14 11.66
N LYS A 380 -12.16 -15.00 11.26
CA LYS A 380 -12.67 -14.80 9.91
C LYS A 380 -11.54 -14.75 8.88
N GLY A 381 -11.70 -15.50 7.81
CA GLY A 381 -10.81 -15.47 6.66
C GLY A 381 -10.90 -14.13 5.92
N ASN A 382 -9.75 -13.64 5.44
CA ASN A 382 -9.71 -12.40 4.67
C ASN A 382 -10.45 -12.53 3.31
N ASP A 383 -10.43 -13.73 2.75
CA ASP A 383 -10.98 -14.03 1.42
C ASP A 383 -12.52 -14.05 1.44
N VAL A 384 -13.09 -14.77 2.39
CA VAL A 384 -14.56 -14.94 2.52
C VAL A 384 -15.20 -14.02 3.54
N LYS A 385 -14.40 -13.26 4.32
CA LYS A 385 -14.85 -12.35 5.40
C LYS A 385 -15.76 -13.03 6.44
N ASP A 386 -15.56 -14.35 6.63
CA ASP A 386 -16.31 -15.20 7.51
C ASP A 386 -15.43 -16.27 8.14
N TYR A 387 -15.93 -16.98 9.17
CA TYR A 387 -15.24 -18.16 9.68
C TYR A 387 -15.22 -19.24 8.60
N ILE A 388 -14.09 -19.93 8.49
CA ILE A 388 -13.90 -20.99 7.51
C ILE A 388 -14.05 -22.32 8.19
N LEU A 389 -14.88 -23.18 7.64
CA LEU A 389 -15.17 -24.50 8.12
C LEU A 389 -14.64 -25.54 7.15
N LEU A 390 -14.13 -26.65 7.68
CA LEU A 390 -13.80 -27.84 6.91
C LEU A 390 -14.73 -28.96 7.35
N PHE A 391 -15.49 -29.51 6.42
CA PHE A 391 -16.36 -30.65 6.63
C PHE A 391 -15.81 -31.88 5.92
N ASN A 392 -15.89 -33.03 6.57
CA ASN A 392 -15.88 -34.32 5.86
C ASN A 392 -17.31 -34.55 5.34
N PHE A 393 -17.45 -34.96 4.09
CA PHE A 393 -18.76 -35.23 3.49
C PHE A 393 -18.78 -36.56 2.76
N GLN A 394 -19.95 -37.17 2.73
CA GLN A 394 -20.24 -38.39 2.02
C GLN A 394 -21.62 -38.31 1.37
N GLN A 395 -21.72 -38.75 0.13
CA GLN A 395 -22.98 -38.89 -0.59
C GLN A 395 -23.80 -39.98 0.06
N ASN A 396 -25.07 -39.68 0.36
CA ASN A 396 -26.02 -40.64 0.90
C ASN A 396 -26.26 -41.71 -0.20
N THR A 397 -26.04 -42.95 0.13
CA THR A 397 -26.46 -44.08 -0.75
C THR A 397 -27.99 -44.06 -0.80
N ALA A 398 -28.57 -43.85 -2.00
CA ALA A 398 -29.99 -44.12 -2.19
C ALA A 398 -30.27 -45.56 -1.84
N GLU A 399 -31.04 -45.78 -0.74
CA GLU A 399 -31.63 -47.10 -0.47
C GLU A 399 -32.65 -47.49 -1.55
#